data_10a823caaf2e0ef08736f1937150fbd5
#
_entry.id   10a823caaf2e0ef08736f1937150fbd5
#
_cell.length_a   1.000
_cell.length_b   1.000
_cell.length_c   1.000
_cell.angle_alpha   90.00
_cell.angle_beta   90.00
_cell.angle_gamma   90.00
#
_symmetry.space_group_name_H-M   'P 1'
#
loop_
_entity.id
_entity.type
_entity.pdbx_description
1 polymer ?
#
loop_
_entity_poly.entity_id
_entity_poly.type
_entity_poly.pdbx_seq_one_letter_code
_entity_poly.pdbx_strand_id
1 'polypeptide(L)'
;MSERRTAVRAASIVLEHVPDLVRYGSKPRREAARLPEIAAALRSFDDAVAYPPTQVVIGNLAPRALWDVPRPRWSSPVTGASPVGPFGDVLGQRAFYELLAEVDRFGLVRLGEPPADGELELCDGHETIGAFAAAHDEDESLAAHVLLENLAIKASAVHALRHLLATSGIDPASITHAIGCGEEAVGDRYQRGGGNVAKAVAEDAGLVRASGVDVKSFCAAPVHALSIAAALIEAGLHDRVVVTAGGSLGKLGMKFEGALAKGVPILEDVLAGIAFVLEVADGSNPILRTDAVGRMPVEVGESPQAQLEALVGAPLDALGVGMTDVDVFATEIHDPEITEPQGGGDVADRNYKMLAGLGVVRGELERADIPTFARSHGLPGFSPTQGHIASAVPWLPHALTRMREGDLHRTMLIAKGSLFLGRLTRLWDGVSVTLET
;
A
#
# COMPACT_ATOMS: atom_id res chain seq x y z
N MET A 1 -10.06 -16.05 -32.53
CA MET A 1 -9.13 -16.05 -31.39
C MET A 1 -9.98 -15.88 -30.13
N SER A 2 -9.88 -16.75 -29.15
CA SER A 2 -10.54 -16.55 -27.86
C SER A 2 -10.07 -15.21 -27.30
N GLU A 3 -10.98 -14.38 -26.82
CA GLU A 3 -10.66 -13.10 -26.20
C GLU A 3 -9.79 -13.37 -24.96
N ARG A 4 -8.57 -12.85 -24.96
CA ARG A 4 -7.62 -13.07 -23.87
C ARG A 4 -8.01 -12.15 -22.71
N ARG A 5 -8.30 -12.70 -21.56
CA ARG A 5 -8.68 -11.99 -20.34
C ARG A 5 -7.63 -12.14 -19.26
N THR A 6 -7.62 -11.23 -18.32
CA THR A 6 -6.69 -11.22 -17.19
C THR A 6 -7.39 -11.59 -15.89
N ALA A 7 -6.78 -12.52 -15.14
CA ALA A 7 -7.20 -12.87 -13.80
C ALA A 7 -6.15 -12.42 -12.75
N VAL A 8 -6.60 -12.18 -11.52
CA VAL A 8 -5.73 -11.92 -10.37
C VAL A 8 -5.47 -13.22 -9.63
N ARG A 9 -4.24 -13.75 -9.77
CA ARG A 9 -3.82 -15.05 -9.27
C ARG A 9 -3.52 -15.08 -7.79
N ALA A 10 -2.80 -14.09 -7.28
CA ALA A 10 -2.33 -14.04 -5.89
C ALA A 10 -2.08 -12.60 -5.44
N ALA A 11 -2.20 -12.38 -4.15
CA ALA A 11 -1.90 -11.11 -3.51
C ALA A 11 -1.28 -11.34 -2.14
N SER A 12 -0.25 -10.56 -1.80
CA SER A 12 0.42 -10.55 -0.51
C SER A 12 0.65 -9.11 -0.05
N ILE A 13 0.53 -8.90 1.25
CA ILE A 13 0.84 -7.62 1.90
C ILE A 13 1.57 -7.92 3.19
N VAL A 14 2.78 -7.39 3.30
CA VAL A 14 3.65 -7.54 4.47
C VAL A 14 3.85 -6.20 5.16
N LEU A 15 4.22 -6.24 6.42
CA LEU A 15 4.52 -5.06 7.23
C LEU A 15 5.91 -5.18 7.85
N GLU A 16 6.59 -4.05 7.98
CA GLU A 16 7.85 -3.92 8.71
C GLU A 16 7.67 -2.90 9.82
N HIS A 17 7.69 -3.35 11.07
CA HIS A 17 7.62 -2.48 12.24
C HIS A 17 9.01 -1.93 12.53
N VAL A 18 9.18 -0.63 12.25
CA VAL A 18 10.48 0.05 12.25
C VAL A 18 10.46 1.36 13.04
N PRO A 19 10.14 1.31 14.35
CA PRO A 19 9.92 2.51 15.16
C PRO A 19 11.13 3.45 15.17
N ASP A 20 12.36 2.94 15.25
CA ASP A 20 13.54 3.81 15.27
C ASP A 20 13.80 4.51 13.93
N LEU A 21 13.29 3.97 12.80
CA LEU A 21 13.38 4.64 11.51
C LEU A 21 12.41 5.81 11.36
N VAL A 22 11.45 5.98 12.28
CA VAL A 22 10.56 7.15 12.32
C VAL A 22 11.37 8.44 12.40
N ARG A 23 12.51 8.44 13.08
CA ARG A 23 13.44 9.59 13.15
C ARG A 23 13.91 10.06 11.76
N TYR A 24 13.92 9.21 10.77
CA TYR A 24 14.32 9.50 9.39
C TYR A 24 13.14 9.82 8.47
N GLY A 25 11.92 9.80 8.99
CA GLY A 25 10.72 10.23 8.27
C GLY A 25 10.80 11.70 7.83
N SER A 26 10.08 12.06 6.78
CA SER A 26 10.18 13.40 6.16
C SER A 26 9.87 14.56 7.10
N LYS A 27 8.95 14.38 8.06
CA LYS A 27 8.63 15.39 9.08
C LYS A 27 9.44 15.22 10.36
N PRO A 28 9.49 14.04 10.99
CA PRO A 28 10.27 13.86 12.22
C PRO A 28 11.73 14.29 12.10
N ARG A 29 12.37 14.01 10.98
CA ARG A 29 13.77 14.40 10.72
C ARG A 29 14.02 15.92 10.84
N ARG A 30 13.01 16.75 10.52
CA ARG A 30 13.11 18.21 10.62
C ARG A 30 12.88 18.71 12.04
N GLU A 31 12.33 17.88 12.90
CA GLU A 31 11.91 18.20 14.25
C GLU A 31 12.85 17.53 15.30
N ALA A 32 14.15 17.57 15.04
CA ALA A 32 15.16 16.86 15.85
C ALA A 32 15.06 17.18 17.37
N ALA A 33 14.64 18.40 17.73
CA ALA A 33 14.43 18.77 19.15
C ALA A 33 13.28 17.99 19.83
N ARG A 34 12.40 17.39 19.05
CA ARG A 34 11.25 16.57 19.53
C ARG A 34 11.51 15.07 19.50
N LEU A 35 12.71 14.63 19.13
CA LEU A 35 13.02 13.20 19.03
C LEU A 35 12.78 12.41 20.33
N PRO A 36 13.10 12.89 21.54
CA PRO A 36 12.78 12.18 22.78
C PRO A 36 11.28 11.99 22.99
N GLU A 37 10.44 12.99 22.66
CA GLU A 37 9.00 12.91 22.76
C GLU A 37 8.41 11.95 21.72
N ILE A 38 8.97 11.94 20.51
CA ILE A 38 8.60 11.00 19.45
C ILE A 38 8.91 9.59 19.88
N ALA A 39 10.14 9.32 20.37
CA ALA A 39 10.57 8.00 20.81
C ALA A 39 9.69 7.44 21.93
N ALA A 40 9.26 8.29 22.88
CA ALA A 40 8.36 7.88 23.96
C ALA A 40 6.93 7.54 23.51
N ALA A 41 6.53 7.95 22.31
CA ALA A 41 5.22 7.71 21.75
C ALA A 41 5.19 6.57 20.71
N LEU A 42 6.33 5.93 20.41
CA LEU A 42 6.42 4.77 19.52
C LEU A 42 5.96 3.49 20.22
N ARG A 43 5.47 2.54 19.43
CA ARG A 43 4.97 1.26 19.94
C ARG A 43 6.09 0.22 20.05
N SER A 44 5.89 -0.76 20.95
CA SER A 44 6.65 -2.00 20.92
C SER A 44 6.24 -2.86 19.72
N PHE A 45 7.07 -3.86 19.39
CA PHE A 45 6.73 -4.83 18.34
C PHE A 45 5.44 -5.58 18.65
N ASP A 46 5.28 -6.03 19.90
CA ASP A 46 4.08 -6.75 20.33
C ASP A 46 2.82 -5.88 20.23
N ASP A 47 2.90 -4.59 20.59
CA ASP A 47 1.78 -3.65 20.42
C ASP A 47 1.42 -3.43 18.94
N ALA A 48 2.43 -3.33 18.07
CA ALA A 48 2.22 -3.17 16.64
C ALA A 48 1.61 -4.43 16.00
N VAL A 49 2.04 -5.62 16.40
CA VAL A 49 1.46 -6.91 15.98
C VAL A 49 0.05 -7.07 16.53
N ALA A 50 -0.18 -6.79 17.82
CA ALA A 50 -1.50 -6.94 18.44
C ALA A 50 -2.52 -5.87 18.01
N TYR A 51 -2.10 -4.85 17.28
CA TYR A 51 -2.99 -3.81 16.77
C TYR A 51 -4.01 -4.39 15.78
N PRO A 52 -5.33 -4.26 16.01
CA PRO A 52 -6.34 -4.90 15.18
C PRO A 52 -6.22 -4.62 13.68
N PRO A 53 -5.95 -3.38 13.20
CA PRO A 53 -5.69 -3.12 11.78
C PRO A 53 -4.51 -3.92 11.20
N THR A 54 -3.42 -4.12 11.95
CA THR A 54 -2.30 -4.98 11.53
C THR A 54 -2.78 -6.40 11.25
N GLN A 55 -3.57 -6.97 12.17
CA GLN A 55 -4.10 -8.32 12.04
C GLN A 55 -5.09 -8.45 10.87
N VAL A 56 -5.77 -7.36 10.51
CA VAL A 56 -6.59 -7.32 9.27
C VAL A 56 -5.70 -7.34 8.03
N VAL A 57 -4.66 -6.52 7.98
CA VAL A 57 -3.78 -6.42 6.80
C VAL A 57 -3.14 -7.77 6.46
N ILE A 58 -2.63 -8.48 7.46
CA ILE A 58 -2.00 -9.79 7.24
C ILE A 58 -3.00 -10.97 7.17
N GLY A 59 -4.31 -10.68 7.34
CA GLY A 59 -5.40 -11.63 7.07
C GLY A 59 -5.87 -12.46 8.25
N ASN A 60 -5.41 -12.20 9.48
CA ASN A 60 -5.86 -12.91 10.68
C ASN A 60 -7.24 -12.44 11.18
N LEU A 61 -7.67 -11.25 10.76
CA LEU A 61 -9.00 -10.71 11.02
C LEU A 61 -9.68 -10.29 9.72
N ALA A 62 -10.99 -10.49 9.64
CA ALA A 62 -11.78 -9.91 8.56
C ALA A 62 -11.91 -8.39 8.74
N PRO A 63 -11.83 -7.58 7.67
CA PRO A 63 -11.92 -6.11 7.79
C PRO A 63 -13.14 -5.64 8.57
N ARG A 64 -14.31 -6.20 8.28
CA ARG A 64 -15.58 -5.79 8.91
C ARG A 64 -15.66 -6.09 10.41
N ALA A 65 -14.82 -7.00 10.93
CA ALA A 65 -14.71 -7.23 12.38
C ALA A 65 -14.24 -5.99 13.15
N LEU A 66 -13.53 -5.06 12.49
CA LEU A 66 -13.09 -3.82 13.12
C LEU A 66 -14.22 -2.87 13.50
N TRP A 67 -15.43 -3.03 12.94
CA TRP A 67 -16.58 -2.25 13.38
C TRP A 67 -17.04 -2.60 14.80
N ASP A 68 -16.71 -3.79 15.26
CA ASP A 68 -17.09 -4.29 16.59
C ASP A 68 -15.94 -4.15 17.60
N VAL A 69 -14.74 -3.74 17.15
CA VAL A 69 -13.60 -3.46 18.02
C VAL A 69 -13.77 -2.08 18.67
N PRO A 70 -13.74 -1.99 20.01
CA PRO A 70 -13.82 -0.72 20.72
C PRO A 70 -12.68 0.24 20.27
N ARG A 71 -13.02 1.51 20.14
CA ARG A 71 -12.02 2.56 19.90
C ARG A 71 -11.62 3.26 21.20
N PRO A 72 -10.36 3.66 21.37
CA PRO A 72 -9.31 3.54 20.38
C PRO A 72 -8.78 2.11 20.26
N ARG A 73 -8.56 1.64 19.03
CA ARG A 73 -8.12 0.27 18.72
C ARG A 73 -6.72 -0.04 19.24
N TRP A 74 -5.85 0.97 19.30
CA TRP A 74 -4.51 0.81 19.87
C TRP A 74 -4.52 0.45 21.36
N SER A 75 -5.62 0.71 22.08
CA SER A 75 -5.83 0.26 23.46
C SER A 75 -6.72 -0.99 23.56
N SER A 76 -7.09 -1.59 22.44
CA SER A 76 -7.92 -2.79 22.35
C SER A 76 -7.20 -3.90 21.56
N PRO A 77 -6.03 -4.38 22.05
CA PRO A 77 -5.18 -5.31 21.32
C PRO A 77 -5.87 -6.67 21.10
N VAL A 78 -5.55 -7.31 19.99
CA VAL A 78 -6.03 -8.67 19.70
C VAL A 78 -5.31 -9.66 20.61
N THR A 79 -6.07 -10.40 21.42
CA THR A 79 -5.52 -11.44 22.27
C THR A 79 -4.99 -12.61 21.43
N GLY A 80 -3.73 -13.00 21.64
CA GLY A 80 -3.10 -14.08 20.89
C GLY A 80 -2.80 -13.70 19.43
N ALA A 81 -2.61 -12.41 19.15
CA ALA A 81 -2.18 -11.93 17.83
C ALA A 81 -0.91 -12.64 17.38
N SER A 82 -0.81 -12.88 16.09
CA SER A 82 0.34 -13.51 15.44
C SER A 82 1.02 -12.51 14.50
N PRO A 83 2.36 -12.49 14.42
CA PRO A 83 3.07 -11.74 13.42
C PRO A 83 2.95 -12.38 12.01
N VAL A 84 2.40 -13.58 11.89
CA VAL A 84 2.22 -14.30 10.63
C VAL A 84 0.74 -14.49 10.35
N GLY A 85 0.33 -14.18 9.14
CA GLY A 85 -1.03 -14.35 8.65
C GLY A 85 -1.07 -14.96 7.24
N PRO A 86 -2.27 -15.29 6.74
CA PRO A 86 -2.43 -15.91 5.42
C PRO A 86 -2.07 -15.00 4.24
N PHE A 87 -2.02 -13.68 4.43
CA PHE A 87 -1.73 -12.73 3.36
C PHE A 87 -0.35 -12.11 3.44
N GLY A 88 0.30 -12.21 4.60
CA GLY A 88 1.61 -11.63 4.87
C GLY A 88 2.03 -11.84 6.31
N ASP A 89 3.14 -11.22 6.66
CA ASP A 89 3.71 -11.22 7.98
C ASP A 89 4.18 -9.82 8.41
N VAL A 90 4.58 -9.71 9.66
CA VAL A 90 5.14 -8.50 10.25
C VAL A 90 6.57 -8.79 10.64
N LEU A 91 7.54 -8.14 9.97
CA LEU A 91 8.93 -8.18 10.42
C LEU A 91 9.17 -7.19 11.55
N GLY A 92 9.93 -7.63 12.54
CA GLY A 92 10.53 -6.73 13.53
C GLY A 92 11.70 -5.95 12.93
N GLN A 93 12.08 -4.85 13.57
CA GLN A 93 13.06 -3.90 13.09
C GLN A 93 14.43 -4.52 12.81
N ARG A 94 14.93 -5.39 13.70
CA ARG A 94 16.23 -6.08 13.52
C ARG A 94 16.22 -6.96 12.27
N ALA A 95 15.18 -7.76 12.07
CA ALA A 95 15.02 -8.60 10.90
C ALA A 95 14.90 -7.76 9.61
N PHE A 96 14.29 -6.59 9.69
CA PHE A 96 14.25 -5.67 8.54
C PHE A 96 15.63 -5.08 8.22
N TYR A 97 16.46 -4.76 9.22
CA TYR A 97 17.84 -4.33 8.98
C TYR A 97 18.70 -5.44 8.36
N GLU A 98 18.50 -6.69 8.78
CA GLU A 98 19.15 -7.84 8.14
C GLU A 98 18.73 -7.98 6.67
N LEU A 99 17.45 -7.79 6.37
CA LEU A 99 16.94 -7.77 5.00
C LEU A 99 17.51 -6.59 4.20
N LEU A 100 17.62 -5.39 4.79
CA LEU A 100 18.28 -4.25 4.16
C LEU A 100 19.73 -4.60 3.78
N ALA A 101 20.49 -5.21 4.68
CA ALA A 101 21.88 -5.62 4.42
C ALA A 101 21.97 -6.69 3.32
N GLU A 102 21.03 -7.62 3.28
CA GLU A 102 20.96 -8.68 2.27
C GLU A 102 20.75 -8.12 0.85
N VAL A 103 19.81 -7.16 0.70
CA VAL A 103 19.45 -6.59 -0.61
C VAL A 103 20.30 -5.38 -1.01
N ASP A 104 21.19 -4.94 -0.13
CA ASP A 104 22.13 -3.85 -0.38
C ASP A 104 23.31 -4.34 -1.27
N ARG A 105 23.41 -3.79 -2.45
CA ARG A 105 24.46 -4.12 -3.43
C ARG A 105 25.73 -3.29 -3.27
N PHE A 106 25.70 -2.26 -2.44
CA PHE A 106 26.78 -1.27 -2.33
C PHE A 106 27.49 -1.32 -0.99
N GLY A 107 27.05 -2.16 -0.04
CA GLY A 107 27.65 -2.27 1.29
C GLY A 107 27.45 -1.01 2.15
N LEU A 108 26.32 -0.33 1.95
CA LEU A 108 25.96 0.88 2.72
C LEU A 108 25.43 0.53 4.10
N VAL A 109 24.79 -0.64 4.25
CA VAL A 109 24.33 -1.18 5.54
C VAL A 109 25.46 -1.94 6.20
N ARG A 110 25.90 -1.48 7.38
CA ARG A 110 26.97 -2.11 8.14
C ARG A 110 26.48 -2.48 9.53
N LEU A 111 26.03 -3.72 9.68
CA LEU A 111 25.58 -4.25 10.97
C LEU A 111 26.79 -4.58 11.85
N GLY A 112 26.68 -4.28 13.14
CA GLY A 112 27.76 -4.47 14.13
C GLY A 112 28.81 -3.36 14.15
N GLU A 113 28.71 -2.33 13.32
CA GLU A 113 29.62 -1.20 13.28
C GLU A 113 28.93 0.09 13.77
N PRO A 114 29.61 0.94 14.52
CA PRO A 114 29.09 2.26 14.90
C PRO A 114 29.10 3.21 13.69
N PRO A 115 28.21 4.21 13.67
CA PRO A 115 28.19 5.21 12.61
C PRO A 115 29.43 6.11 12.67
N ALA A 116 29.99 6.46 11.48
CA ALA A 116 30.95 7.52 11.31
C ALA A 116 30.25 8.87 11.10
N ASP A 117 31.04 9.97 11.02
CA ASP A 117 30.47 11.29 10.75
C ASP A 117 29.70 11.30 9.41
N GLY A 118 28.48 11.85 9.42
CA GLY A 118 27.61 11.93 8.24
C GLY A 118 26.80 10.65 7.94
N GLU A 119 27.01 9.57 8.67
CA GLU A 119 26.26 8.34 8.52
C GLU A 119 25.01 8.31 9.41
N LEU A 120 24.05 7.47 9.07
CA LEU A 120 22.87 7.25 9.89
C LEU A 120 23.09 6.08 10.84
N GLU A 121 22.64 6.27 12.05
CA GLU A 121 22.64 5.22 13.07
C GLU A 121 21.43 4.29 12.86
N LEU A 122 21.69 2.98 12.85
CA LEU A 122 20.65 1.96 12.88
C LEU A 122 20.51 1.46 14.31
N CYS A 123 19.40 1.82 14.96
CA CYS A 123 19.11 1.43 16.35
C CYS A 123 18.03 0.38 16.42
N ASP A 124 18.06 -0.38 17.52
CA ASP A 124 16.99 -1.26 17.96
C ASP A 124 16.68 -0.90 19.43
N GLY A 125 15.74 0.00 19.63
CA GLY A 125 15.48 0.66 20.89
C GLY A 125 16.63 1.57 21.31
N HIS A 126 17.37 1.18 22.37
CA HIS A 126 18.51 1.94 22.87
C HIS A 126 19.87 1.40 22.41
N GLU A 127 19.87 0.31 21.66
CA GLU A 127 21.09 -0.33 21.16
C GLU A 127 21.39 0.14 19.74
N THR A 128 22.59 0.68 19.51
CA THR A 128 23.10 0.89 18.14
C THR A 128 23.55 -0.44 17.59
N ILE A 129 22.83 -0.93 16.56
CA ILE A 129 23.12 -2.23 15.94
C ILE A 129 23.84 -2.12 14.61
N GLY A 130 24.01 -0.91 14.08
CA GLY A 130 24.72 -0.71 12.82
C GLY A 130 24.71 0.75 12.38
N ALA A 131 25.22 0.93 11.17
CA ALA A 131 25.30 2.21 10.48
C ALA A 131 24.81 2.09 9.03
N PHE A 132 24.39 3.21 8.46
CA PHE A 132 24.06 3.34 7.05
C PHE A 132 24.87 4.49 6.44
N ALA A 133 25.69 4.19 5.44
CA ALA A 133 26.61 5.13 4.83
C ALA A 133 25.96 5.96 3.70
N ALA A 134 26.53 7.14 3.43
CA ALA A 134 26.33 7.85 2.18
C ALA A 134 27.22 7.23 1.07
N ALA A 135 26.79 7.31 -0.17
CA ALA A 135 27.64 6.92 -1.30
C ALA A 135 28.55 8.06 -1.79
N HIS A 136 28.18 9.31 -1.48
CA HIS A 136 28.94 10.50 -1.87
C HIS A 136 28.63 11.68 -0.98
N ASP A 137 29.64 12.44 -0.58
CA ASP A 137 29.50 13.56 0.36
C ASP A 137 28.95 14.84 -0.29
N GLU A 138 29.27 15.07 -1.55
CA GLU A 138 28.93 16.30 -2.28
C GLU A 138 27.60 16.19 -3.06
N ASP A 139 27.08 14.99 -3.28
CA ASP A 139 25.82 14.79 -4.00
C ASP A 139 24.69 14.48 -3.02
N GLU A 140 23.80 15.44 -2.82
CA GLU A 140 22.67 15.35 -1.90
C GLU A 140 21.75 14.15 -2.23
N SER A 141 21.66 13.74 -3.51
CA SER A 141 20.86 12.58 -3.91
C SER A 141 21.50 11.24 -3.51
N LEU A 142 22.77 11.23 -3.15
CA LEU A 142 23.51 10.07 -2.65
C LEU A 142 23.81 10.17 -1.14
N ALA A 143 23.14 11.08 -0.46
CA ALA A 143 23.16 11.18 1.00
C ALA A 143 22.54 9.94 1.66
N ALA A 144 23.03 9.59 2.83
CA ALA A 144 22.62 8.37 3.54
C ALA A 144 21.09 8.23 3.69
N HIS A 145 20.39 9.32 4.05
CA HIS A 145 18.94 9.26 4.24
C HIS A 145 18.14 9.04 2.95
N VAL A 146 18.64 9.50 1.80
CA VAL A 146 18.02 9.28 0.49
C VAL A 146 18.20 7.83 0.06
N LEU A 147 19.42 7.32 0.21
CA LEU A 147 19.74 5.94 -0.15
C LEU A 147 19.04 4.93 0.76
N LEU A 148 18.96 5.20 2.07
CA LEU A 148 18.22 4.36 3.00
C LEU A 148 16.73 4.30 2.65
N GLU A 149 16.12 5.43 2.28
CA GLU A 149 14.73 5.46 1.82
C GLU A 149 14.51 4.59 0.58
N ASN A 150 15.39 4.71 -0.43
CA ASN A 150 15.33 3.90 -1.64
C ASN A 150 15.54 2.41 -1.35
N LEU A 151 16.48 2.08 -0.47
CA LEU A 151 16.74 0.70 -0.08
C LEU A 151 15.57 0.11 0.72
N ALA A 152 14.93 0.89 1.58
CA ALA A 152 13.74 0.46 2.33
C ALA A 152 12.56 0.15 1.41
N ILE A 153 12.34 0.97 0.36
CA ILE A 153 11.33 0.71 -0.67
C ILE A 153 11.61 -0.63 -1.38
N LYS A 154 12.87 -0.86 -1.75
CA LYS A 154 13.28 -2.11 -2.38
C LYS A 154 13.10 -3.30 -1.44
N ALA A 155 13.59 -3.21 -0.21
CA ALA A 155 13.56 -4.30 0.76
C ALA A 155 12.14 -4.74 1.12
N SER A 156 11.24 -3.81 1.44
CA SER A 156 9.85 -4.14 1.75
C SER A 156 9.09 -4.73 0.55
N ALA A 157 9.38 -4.29 -0.68
CA ALA A 157 8.83 -4.91 -1.88
C ALA A 157 9.38 -6.32 -2.13
N VAL A 158 10.68 -6.56 -1.88
CA VAL A 158 11.30 -7.90 -1.93
C VAL A 158 10.66 -8.83 -0.91
N HIS A 159 10.45 -8.35 0.32
CA HIS A 159 9.78 -9.12 1.38
C HIS A 159 8.39 -9.58 0.93
N ALA A 160 7.56 -8.66 0.43
CA ALA A 160 6.21 -8.99 -0.05
C ALA A 160 6.23 -10.00 -1.21
N LEU A 161 7.14 -9.82 -2.16
CA LEU A 161 7.23 -10.71 -3.31
C LEU A 161 7.73 -12.11 -2.92
N ARG A 162 8.73 -12.20 -2.04
CA ARG A 162 9.22 -13.49 -1.51
C ARG A 162 8.13 -14.22 -0.73
N HIS A 163 7.37 -13.50 0.12
CA HIS A 163 6.24 -14.07 0.83
C HIS A 163 5.18 -14.62 -0.16
N LEU A 164 4.81 -13.83 -1.18
CA LEU A 164 3.86 -14.26 -2.19
C LEU A 164 4.32 -15.53 -2.92
N LEU A 165 5.58 -15.59 -3.37
CA LEU A 165 6.13 -16.75 -4.07
C LEU A 165 6.15 -18.00 -3.17
N ALA A 166 6.52 -17.84 -1.90
CA ALA A 166 6.58 -18.94 -0.94
C ALA A 166 5.19 -19.54 -0.64
N THR A 167 4.13 -18.72 -0.67
CA THR A 167 2.78 -19.13 -0.25
C THR A 167 1.86 -19.51 -1.42
N SER A 168 2.12 -19.01 -2.63
CA SER A 168 1.22 -19.17 -3.78
C SER A 168 1.52 -20.39 -4.65
N GLY A 169 2.69 -21.00 -4.51
CA GLY A 169 3.15 -22.10 -5.40
C GLY A 169 3.42 -21.66 -6.85
N ILE A 170 3.54 -20.36 -7.10
CA ILE A 170 3.87 -19.81 -8.43
C ILE A 170 5.34 -20.04 -8.72
N ASP A 171 5.66 -20.65 -9.86
CA ASP A 171 7.04 -20.75 -10.34
C ASP A 171 7.59 -19.36 -10.68
N PRO A 172 8.65 -18.88 -10.00
CA PRO A 172 9.28 -17.59 -10.28
C PRO A 172 9.68 -17.41 -11.74
N ALA A 173 10.13 -18.50 -12.42
CA ALA A 173 10.52 -18.47 -13.82
C ALA A 173 9.36 -18.22 -14.79
N SER A 174 8.11 -18.38 -14.35
CA SER A 174 6.91 -18.10 -15.13
C SER A 174 6.56 -16.62 -15.21
N ILE A 175 7.07 -15.79 -14.28
CA ILE A 175 6.84 -14.35 -14.26
C ILE A 175 7.87 -13.69 -15.19
N THR A 176 7.38 -12.99 -16.22
CA THR A 176 8.26 -12.40 -17.25
C THR A 176 8.30 -10.87 -17.23
N HIS A 177 7.48 -10.25 -16.39
CA HIS A 177 7.47 -8.80 -16.22
C HIS A 177 7.08 -8.39 -14.79
N ALA A 178 7.72 -7.35 -14.28
CA ALA A 178 7.44 -6.74 -12.99
C ALA A 178 7.08 -5.25 -13.17
N ILE A 179 6.05 -4.79 -12.48
CA ILE A 179 5.67 -3.39 -12.42
C ILE A 179 5.83 -2.90 -10.99
N GLY A 180 6.78 -1.99 -10.77
CA GLY A 180 6.94 -1.29 -9.50
C GLY A 180 5.97 -0.11 -9.41
N CYS A 181 5.26 0.01 -8.30
CA CYS A 181 4.31 1.10 -8.08
C CYS A 181 4.36 1.68 -6.66
N GLY A 182 5.48 1.46 -5.98
CA GLY A 182 5.70 1.97 -4.63
C GLY A 182 5.83 3.48 -4.56
N GLU A 183 6.19 3.95 -3.37
CA GLU A 183 6.43 5.36 -3.13
C GLU A 183 7.49 5.93 -4.09
N GLU A 184 7.45 7.22 -4.28
CA GLU A 184 8.41 7.88 -5.15
C GLU A 184 9.79 7.84 -4.53
N ALA A 185 10.71 7.15 -5.21
CA ALA A 185 12.11 7.13 -4.85
C ALA A 185 12.77 8.46 -5.22
N VAL A 186 13.64 8.94 -4.37
CA VAL A 186 14.55 10.03 -4.71
C VAL A 186 15.69 9.44 -5.55
N GLY A 187 15.88 10.00 -6.73
CA GLY A 187 16.87 9.50 -7.66
C GLY A 187 18.31 9.81 -7.27
N ASP A 188 19.21 9.08 -7.87
CA ASP A 188 20.62 9.38 -7.84
C ASP A 188 20.98 10.61 -8.72
N ARG A 189 22.25 10.96 -8.75
CA ARG A 189 22.80 12.09 -9.50
C ARG A 189 22.42 12.12 -10.98
N TYR A 190 22.35 10.97 -11.62
CA TYR A 190 22.12 10.82 -13.04
C TYR A 190 20.67 10.47 -13.37
N GLN A 191 20.04 9.71 -12.50
CA GLN A 191 18.68 9.21 -12.67
C GLN A 191 17.80 9.60 -11.47
N ARG A 192 17.18 10.72 -11.55
CA ARG A 192 16.35 11.29 -10.50
C ARG A 192 15.19 10.40 -10.01
N GLY A 193 15.05 9.18 -10.53
CA GLY A 193 14.05 8.20 -10.13
C GLY A 193 14.59 6.96 -9.42
N GLY A 194 15.87 6.93 -9.00
CA GLY A 194 16.45 5.80 -8.25
C GLY A 194 16.68 4.51 -9.07
N GLY A 195 16.63 4.59 -10.38
CA GLY A 195 16.81 3.44 -11.27
C GLY A 195 15.53 2.63 -11.48
N ASN A 196 15.67 1.38 -11.88
CA ASN A 196 14.56 0.45 -12.11
C ASN A 196 14.33 -0.41 -10.86
N VAL A 197 13.50 0.08 -9.94
CA VAL A 197 13.21 -0.59 -8.67
C VAL A 197 12.48 -1.91 -8.92
N ALA A 198 11.52 -1.94 -9.85
CA ALA A 198 10.79 -3.17 -10.20
C ALA A 198 11.71 -4.31 -10.60
N LYS A 199 12.74 -4.02 -11.43
CA LYS A 199 13.70 -5.03 -11.88
C LYS A 199 14.64 -5.46 -10.75
N ALA A 200 15.04 -4.53 -9.87
CA ALA A 200 15.89 -4.84 -8.72
C ALA A 200 15.14 -5.74 -7.72
N VAL A 201 13.86 -5.46 -7.45
CA VAL A 201 12.99 -6.32 -6.63
C VAL A 201 12.83 -7.70 -7.25
N ALA A 202 12.58 -7.77 -8.56
CA ALA A 202 12.46 -9.03 -9.29
C ALA A 202 13.75 -9.88 -9.19
N GLU A 203 14.91 -9.26 -9.33
CA GLU A 203 16.21 -9.92 -9.22
C GLU A 203 16.42 -10.53 -7.82
N ASP A 204 16.22 -9.75 -6.76
CA ASP A 204 16.42 -10.22 -5.38
C ASP A 204 15.34 -11.23 -4.91
N ALA A 205 14.20 -11.27 -5.60
CA ALA A 205 13.18 -12.30 -5.41
C ALA A 205 13.34 -13.52 -6.32
N GLY A 206 14.39 -13.57 -7.17
CA GLY A 206 14.70 -14.71 -8.02
C GLY A 206 13.89 -14.81 -9.31
N LEU A 207 13.26 -13.73 -9.78
CA LEU A 207 12.53 -13.69 -11.05
C LEU A 207 13.50 -13.48 -12.24
N VAL A 208 14.33 -14.44 -12.50
CA VAL A 208 15.45 -14.34 -13.47
C VAL A 208 15.02 -14.05 -14.91
N ARG A 209 13.74 -14.25 -15.26
CA ARG A 209 13.20 -13.98 -16.60
C ARG A 209 12.45 -12.66 -16.69
N ALA A 210 12.26 -11.93 -15.58
CA ALA A 210 11.47 -10.73 -15.57
C ALA A 210 12.27 -9.52 -16.11
N SER A 211 11.64 -8.76 -16.99
CA SER A 211 11.92 -7.35 -17.22
C SER A 211 11.07 -6.50 -16.26
N GLY A 212 11.27 -5.19 -16.21
CA GLY A 212 10.46 -4.38 -15.31
C GLY A 212 10.40 -2.90 -15.66
N VAL A 213 9.38 -2.23 -15.12
CA VAL A 213 9.15 -0.79 -15.23
C VAL A 213 8.52 -0.27 -13.94
N ASP A 214 8.78 0.98 -13.59
CA ASP A 214 8.16 1.66 -12.46
C ASP A 214 7.07 2.63 -12.93
N VAL A 215 5.90 2.54 -12.31
CA VAL A 215 4.73 3.39 -12.56
C VAL A 215 4.48 4.25 -11.32
N LYS A 216 4.39 5.55 -11.49
CA LYS A 216 4.20 6.52 -10.40
C LYS A 216 2.89 7.29 -10.58
N SER A 217 2.04 7.27 -9.58
CA SER A 217 0.78 8.03 -9.51
C SER A 217 0.29 8.16 -8.05
N PHE A 218 1.20 8.36 -7.10
CA PHE A 218 0.89 8.45 -5.67
C PHE A 218 0.06 7.24 -5.20
N CYS A 219 -0.98 7.48 -4.39
CA CYS A 219 -1.86 6.42 -3.87
C CYS A 219 -2.66 5.69 -4.98
N ALA A 220 -2.78 6.26 -6.17
CA ALA A 220 -3.43 5.61 -7.31
C ALA A 220 -2.51 4.63 -8.07
N ALA A 221 -1.19 4.70 -7.84
CA ALA A 221 -0.22 3.90 -8.58
C ALA A 221 -0.47 2.38 -8.56
N PRO A 222 -0.88 1.74 -7.43
CA PRO A 222 -1.14 0.31 -7.43
C PRO A 222 -2.29 -0.11 -8.36
N VAL A 223 -3.38 0.65 -8.40
CA VAL A 223 -4.52 0.33 -9.27
C VAL A 223 -4.22 0.65 -10.74
N HIS A 224 -3.44 1.71 -11.03
CA HIS A 224 -2.89 1.93 -12.37
C HIS A 224 -1.99 0.76 -12.80
N ALA A 225 -1.11 0.28 -11.92
CA ALA A 225 -0.23 -0.84 -12.22
C ALA A 225 -1.01 -2.14 -12.50
N LEU A 226 -2.09 -2.42 -11.75
CA LEU A 226 -3.00 -3.55 -12.04
C LEU A 226 -3.63 -3.41 -13.44
N SER A 227 -4.12 -2.22 -13.81
CA SER A 227 -4.70 -1.93 -15.12
C SER A 227 -3.67 -2.10 -16.25
N ILE A 228 -2.43 -1.61 -16.05
CA ILE A 228 -1.34 -1.75 -17.04
C ILE A 228 -0.93 -3.22 -17.17
N ALA A 229 -0.77 -3.94 -16.07
CA ALA A 229 -0.46 -5.37 -16.07
C ALA A 229 -1.50 -6.17 -16.87
N ALA A 230 -2.78 -5.88 -16.65
CA ALA A 230 -3.87 -6.51 -17.38
C ALA A 230 -3.79 -6.21 -18.88
N ALA A 231 -3.56 -4.96 -19.26
CA ALA A 231 -3.42 -4.57 -20.66
C ALA A 231 -2.24 -5.28 -21.35
N LEU A 232 -1.10 -5.45 -20.67
CA LEU A 232 0.07 -6.19 -21.19
C LEU A 232 -0.25 -7.67 -21.41
N ILE A 233 -1.01 -8.29 -20.50
CA ILE A 233 -1.44 -9.68 -20.60
C ILE A 233 -2.43 -9.84 -21.76
N GLU A 234 -3.44 -8.99 -21.86
CA GLU A 234 -4.47 -9.06 -22.90
C GLU A 234 -3.93 -8.76 -24.30
N ALA A 235 -2.92 -7.88 -24.38
CA ALA A 235 -2.17 -7.65 -25.62
C ALA A 235 -1.27 -8.85 -26.03
N GLY A 236 -1.12 -9.86 -25.18
CA GLY A 236 -0.28 -11.03 -25.45
C GLY A 236 1.23 -10.80 -25.33
N LEU A 237 1.64 -9.70 -24.69
CA LEU A 237 3.08 -9.42 -24.47
C LEU A 237 3.65 -10.29 -23.34
N HIS A 238 2.83 -10.60 -22.35
CA HIS A 238 3.20 -11.44 -21.20
C HIS A 238 2.04 -12.36 -20.82
N ASP A 239 2.34 -13.56 -20.30
CA ASP A 239 1.34 -14.47 -19.76
C ASP A 239 1.13 -14.26 -18.27
N ARG A 240 2.15 -13.76 -17.58
CA ARG A 240 2.13 -13.48 -16.14
C ARG A 240 2.97 -12.26 -15.82
N VAL A 241 2.39 -11.35 -15.04
CA VAL A 241 2.99 -10.09 -14.60
C VAL A 241 2.84 -9.97 -13.07
N VAL A 242 3.89 -9.49 -12.40
CA VAL A 242 3.80 -9.13 -10.99
C VAL A 242 3.80 -7.61 -10.82
N VAL A 243 2.92 -7.13 -9.94
CA VAL A 243 2.89 -5.75 -9.46
C VAL A 243 3.46 -5.72 -8.06
N THR A 244 4.43 -4.85 -7.79
CA THR A 244 5.10 -4.73 -6.49
C THR A 244 5.16 -3.29 -6.02
N ALA A 245 5.15 -3.08 -4.71
CA ALA A 245 5.45 -1.78 -4.10
C ALA A 245 6.09 -1.96 -2.74
N GLY A 246 6.94 -1.02 -2.37
CA GLY A 246 7.56 -0.96 -1.05
C GLY A 246 7.28 0.34 -0.32
N GLY A 247 7.41 0.34 0.99
CA GLY A 247 7.15 1.46 1.88
C GLY A 247 8.30 2.47 1.93
N SER A 248 7.97 3.76 1.93
CA SER A 248 8.93 4.86 2.04
C SER A 248 9.09 5.32 3.48
N LEU A 249 10.34 5.54 3.91
CA LEU A 249 10.63 6.16 5.22
C LEU A 249 9.98 7.54 5.34
N GLY A 250 9.83 8.26 4.24
CA GLY A 250 9.19 9.57 4.22
C GLY A 250 7.76 9.59 4.77
N LYS A 251 7.10 8.44 4.83
CA LYS A 251 5.74 8.28 5.38
C LYS A 251 5.70 8.00 6.88
N LEU A 252 6.82 7.57 7.47
CA LEU A 252 6.90 7.30 8.90
C LEU A 252 6.70 8.59 9.71
N GLY A 253 5.83 8.52 10.70
CA GLY A 253 5.53 9.62 11.59
C GLY A 253 4.99 10.89 10.92
N MET A 254 4.36 10.80 9.76
CA MET A 254 3.89 12.00 9.03
C MET A 254 2.95 12.88 9.86
N LYS A 255 2.20 12.29 10.78
CA LYS A 255 1.21 12.98 11.63
C LYS A 255 1.58 12.98 13.11
N PHE A 256 2.87 12.79 13.42
CA PHE A 256 3.36 12.70 14.80
C PHE A 256 2.96 13.90 15.68
N GLU A 257 2.91 15.11 15.12
CA GLU A 257 2.52 16.31 15.87
C GLU A 257 1.09 16.20 16.44
N GLY A 258 0.16 15.68 15.63
CA GLY A 258 -1.21 15.46 16.07
C GLY A 258 -1.30 14.35 17.14
N ALA A 259 -0.50 13.31 17.01
CA ALA A 259 -0.42 12.22 17.99
C ALA A 259 0.13 12.74 19.34
N LEU A 260 1.27 13.44 19.34
CA LEU A 260 1.85 14.04 20.54
C LEU A 260 0.91 15.04 21.22
N ALA A 261 0.27 15.92 20.45
CA ALA A 261 -0.66 16.91 20.98
C ALA A 261 -1.88 16.30 21.70
N LYS A 262 -2.25 15.07 21.33
CA LYS A 262 -3.36 14.33 21.93
C LYS A 262 -2.93 13.27 22.93
N GLY A 263 -1.64 13.07 23.13
CA GLY A 263 -1.10 12.04 24.03
C GLY A 263 -1.45 10.62 23.58
N VAL A 264 -1.53 10.39 22.27
CA VAL A 264 -1.78 9.06 21.67
C VAL A 264 -0.51 8.52 21.01
N PRO A 265 -0.36 7.19 20.85
CA PRO A 265 0.83 6.64 20.21
C PRO A 265 0.95 7.07 18.74
N ILE A 266 2.18 7.12 18.25
CA ILE A 266 2.48 7.31 16.82
C ILE A 266 2.28 5.95 16.13
N LEU A 267 1.18 5.84 15.38
CA LEU A 267 0.83 4.59 14.68
C LEU A 267 1.50 4.45 13.31
N GLU A 268 2.13 5.52 12.81
CA GLU A 268 2.88 5.52 11.53
C GLU A 268 4.33 5.09 11.76
N ASP A 269 4.51 3.93 12.36
CA ASP A 269 5.79 3.28 12.70
C ASP A 269 6.02 1.97 11.93
N VAL A 270 5.21 1.74 10.89
CA VAL A 270 5.30 0.57 10.01
C VAL A 270 5.47 0.98 8.55
N LEU A 271 6.30 0.24 7.82
CA LEU A 271 6.33 0.23 6.35
C LEU A 271 5.42 -0.89 5.87
N ALA A 272 5.08 -0.88 4.57
CA ALA A 272 4.31 -1.95 3.97
C ALA A 272 4.78 -2.27 2.56
N GLY A 273 5.00 -3.56 2.30
CA GLY A 273 5.25 -4.10 0.99
C GLY A 273 4.00 -4.77 0.42
N ILE A 274 3.81 -4.69 -0.89
CA ILE A 274 2.75 -5.40 -1.61
C ILE A 274 3.33 -6.17 -2.80
N ALA A 275 2.73 -7.32 -3.10
CA ALA A 275 2.98 -8.07 -4.31
C ALA A 275 1.67 -8.70 -4.82
N PHE A 276 1.36 -8.50 -6.11
CA PHE A 276 0.17 -9.04 -6.76
C PHE A 276 0.57 -9.71 -8.07
N VAL A 277 0.10 -10.92 -8.31
CA VAL A 277 0.33 -11.62 -9.58
C VAL A 277 -0.94 -11.67 -10.39
N LEU A 278 -0.83 -11.18 -11.63
CA LEU A 278 -1.86 -11.26 -12.67
C LEU A 278 -1.40 -12.26 -13.74
N GLU A 279 -2.36 -12.98 -14.31
CA GLU A 279 -2.09 -13.98 -15.34
C GLU A 279 -3.23 -14.08 -16.36
N VAL A 280 -2.98 -14.78 -17.44
CA VAL A 280 -4.04 -15.15 -18.38
C VAL A 280 -5.11 -15.93 -17.64
N ALA A 281 -6.36 -15.50 -17.77
CA ALA A 281 -7.48 -16.16 -17.12
C ALA A 281 -7.68 -17.60 -17.66
N ASP A 282 -7.80 -18.53 -16.74
CA ASP A 282 -8.09 -19.95 -17.00
C ASP A 282 -9.45 -20.39 -16.39
N GLY A 283 -10.18 -19.45 -15.80
CA GLY A 283 -11.46 -19.68 -15.14
C GLY A 283 -11.35 -20.05 -13.66
N SER A 284 -10.14 -20.13 -13.08
CA SER A 284 -9.94 -20.51 -11.68
C SER A 284 -9.84 -19.31 -10.71
N ASN A 285 -9.62 -18.12 -11.24
CA ASN A 285 -9.38 -16.90 -10.46
C ASN A 285 -10.24 -15.73 -10.95
N PRO A 286 -10.53 -14.75 -10.08
CA PRO A 286 -11.31 -13.58 -10.43
C PRO A 286 -10.71 -12.80 -11.59
N ILE A 287 -11.56 -12.34 -12.50
CA ILE A 287 -11.19 -11.59 -13.70
C ILE A 287 -11.16 -10.09 -13.38
N LEU A 288 -10.12 -9.41 -13.82
CA LEU A 288 -10.06 -7.95 -13.84
C LEU A 288 -10.74 -7.44 -15.12
N ARG A 289 -11.77 -6.63 -14.97
CA ARG A 289 -12.58 -6.08 -16.08
C ARG A 289 -11.88 -4.87 -16.69
N THR A 290 -11.09 -5.12 -17.73
CA THR A 290 -10.37 -4.08 -18.49
C THR A 290 -11.28 -3.26 -19.40
N ASP A 291 -12.44 -3.77 -19.73
CA ASP A 291 -13.50 -3.11 -20.51
C ASP A 291 -14.29 -2.05 -19.70
N ALA A 292 -14.08 -1.99 -18.38
CA ALA A 292 -14.77 -1.06 -17.48
C ALA A 292 -13.82 -0.39 -16.48
N VAL A 293 -12.67 0.07 -16.95
CA VAL A 293 -11.70 0.83 -16.13
C VAL A 293 -12.19 2.27 -15.98
N GLY A 294 -12.43 2.69 -14.73
CA GLY A 294 -12.73 4.09 -14.43
C GLY A 294 -11.48 4.96 -14.57
N ARG A 295 -11.64 6.11 -15.19
CA ARG A 295 -10.55 7.06 -15.49
C ARG A 295 -11.00 8.47 -15.13
N MET A 296 -10.06 9.31 -14.75
CA MET A 296 -10.30 10.69 -14.36
C MET A 296 -9.61 11.64 -15.35
N PRO A 297 -10.20 11.89 -16.56
CA PRO A 297 -9.62 12.82 -17.52
C PRO A 297 -9.52 14.25 -16.95
N VAL A 298 -8.61 15.05 -17.49
CA VAL A 298 -8.30 16.41 -17.01
C VAL A 298 -9.56 17.28 -16.92
N GLU A 299 -10.52 17.10 -17.82
CA GLU A 299 -11.78 17.85 -17.87
C GLU A 299 -12.73 17.60 -16.68
N VAL A 300 -12.56 16.49 -15.95
CA VAL A 300 -13.36 16.16 -14.75
C VAL A 300 -13.11 17.16 -13.63
N GLY A 301 -11.90 17.72 -13.56
CA GLY A 301 -11.54 18.75 -12.60
C GLY A 301 -11.63 18.30 -11.15
N GLU A 302 -11.92 19.26 -10.25
CA GLU A 302 -11.90 19.04 -8.80
C GLU A 302 -13.26 18.69 -8.19
N SER A 303 -14.34 18.61 -9.01
CA SER A 303 -15.68 18.27 -8.51
C SER A 303 -15.74 16.84 -7.97
N PRO A 304 -16.00 16.61 -6.67
CA PRO A 304 -16.07 15.26 -6.12
C PRO A 304 -17.13 14.39 -6.78
N GLN A 305 -18.27 15.00 -7.18
CA GLN A 305 -19.34 14.29 -7.88
C GLN A 305 -18.89 13.85 -9.26
N ALA A 306 -18.25 14.73 -10.05
CA ALA A 306 -17.76 14.40 -11.39
C ALA A 306 -16.67 13.31 -11.32
N GLN A 307 -15.79 13.36 -10.30
CA GLN A 307 -14.79 12.34 -10.07
C GLN A 307 -15.41 10.97 -9.75
N LEU A 308 -16.43 10.93 -8.89
CA LEU A 308 -17.12 9.68 -8.57
C LEU A 308 -17.90 9.14 -9.78
N GLU A 309 -18.52 10.02 -10.58
CA GLU A 309 -19.17 9.60 -11.81
C GLU A 309 -18.17 8.99 -12.80
N ALA A 310 -16.99 9.61 -12.97
CA ALA A 310 -15.93 9.11 -13.86
C ALA A 310 -15.29 7.80 -13.36
N LEU A 311 -15.12 7.66 -12.04
CA LEU A 311 -14.45 6.50 -11.43
C LEU A 311 -15.39 5.35 -11.07
N VAL A 312 -16.69 5.60 -10.94
CA VAL A 312 -17.66 4.59 -10.48
C VAL A 312 -18.85 4.52 -11.43
N GLY A 313 -19.57 5.62 -11.67
CA GLY A 313 -20.76 5.62 -12.49
C GLY A 313 -20.51 5.10 -13.90
N ALA A 314 -19.58 5.71 -14.63
CA ALA A 314 -19.26 5.32 -16.00
C ALA A 314 -18.76 3.87 -16.14
N PRO A 315 -17.88 3.34 -15.26
CA PRO A 315 -17.53 1.91 -15.27
C PRO A 315 -18.72 0.99 -15.03
N LEU A 316 -19.61 1.31 -14.09
CA LEU A 316 -20.80 0.50 -13.82
C LEU A 316 -21.77 0.49 -15.03
N ASP A 317 -21.94 1.64 -15.70
CA ASP A 317 -22.73 1.73 -16.92
C ASP A 317 -22.12 0.88 -18.05
N ALA A 318 -20.79 0.86 -18.18
CA ALA A 318 -20.09 0.01 -19.16
C ALA A 318 -20.30 -1.49 -18.87
N LEU A 319 -20.41 -1.88 -17.59
CA LEU A 319 -20.73 -3.25 -17.17
C LEU A 319 -22.22 -3.57 -17.25
N GLY A 320 -23.10 -2.57 -17.37
CA GLY A 320 -24.54 -2.73 -17.34
C GLY A 320 -25.08 -3.13 -15.95
N VAL A 321 -24.45 -2.65 -14.88
CA VAL A 321 -24.79 -2.98 -13.48
C VAL A 321 -24.99 -1.71 -12.65
N GLY A 322 -25.74 -1.82 -11.56
CA GLY A 322 -25.97 -0.72 -10.62
C GLY A 322 -25.00 -0.73 -9.43
N MET A 323 -25.12 0.30 -8.59
CA MET A 323 -24.32 0.45 -7.35
C MET A 323 -24.54 -0.74 -6.39
N THR A 324 -25.75 -1.27 -6.32
CA THR A 324 -26.11 -2.38 -5.42
C THR A 324 -25.65 -3.75 -5.91
N ASP A 325 -25.22 -3.85 -7.19
CA ASP A 325 -24.67 -5.08 -7.75
C ASP A 325 -23.18 -5.26 -7.45
N VAL A 326 -22.54 -4.29 -6.81
CA VAL A 326 -21.16 -4.39 -6.33
C VAL A 326 -21.17 -4.75 -4.85
N ASP A 327 -20.70 -5.93 -4.51
CA ASP A 327 -20.69 -6.43 -3.11
C ASP A 327 -19.83 -5.58 -2.17
N VAL A 328 -18.67 -5.12 -2.67
CA VAL A 328 -17.74 -4.27 -1.92
C VAL A 328 -17.07 -3.26 -2.82
N PHE A 329 -17.19 -1.99 -2.43
CA PHE A 329 -16.32 -0.93 -2.93
C PHE A 329 -15.14 -0.78 -1.97
N ALA A 330 -13.91 -0.81 -2.50
CA ALA A 330 -12.72 -0.50 -1.74
C ALA A 330 -12.18 0.86 -2.20
N THR A 331 -12.08 1.80 -1.28
CA THR A 331 -11.57 3.15 -1.52
C THR A 331 -10.25 3.35 -0.77
N GLU A 332 -9.89 4.57 -0.43
CA GLU A 332 -8.86 4.84 0.57
C GLU A 332 -9.31 4.35 1.93
N ILE A 333 -8.58 3.40 2.50
CA ILE A 333 -8.93 2.69 3.74
C ILE A 333 -7.92 2.95 4.87
N HIS A 334 -7.44 4.19 4.98
CA HIS A 334 -6.65 4.63 6.14
C HIS A 334 -7.35 4.28 7.45
N ASP A 335 -6.60 3.78 8.42
CA ASP A 335 -7.13 3.69 9.77
C ASP A 335 -7.43 5.09 10.29
N PRO A 336 -8.66 5.36 10.75
CA PRO A 336 -9.05 6.66 11.26
C PRO A 336 -8.20 7.14 12.45
N GLU A 337 -7.62 6.22 13.23
CA GLU A 337 -6.74 6.58 14.35
C GLU A 337 -5.43 7.24 13.91
N ILE A 338 -5.02 7.02 12.66
CA ILE A 338 -3.90 7.74 12.03
C ILE A 338 -4.32 9.13 11.54
N THR A 339 -5.54 9.25 11.00
CA THR A 339 -5.97 10.47 10.29
C THR A 339 -6.67 11.49 11.21
N GLU A 340 -7.41 11.05 12.21
CA GLU A 340 -8.15 11.90 13.14
C GLU A 340 -7.28 12.79 14.03
N PRO A 341 -6.11 12.38 14.53
CA PRO A 341 -5.29 13.23 15.38
C PRO A 341 -4.93 14.59 14.74
N GLN A 342 -4.80 14.65 13.42
CA GLN A 342 -4.55 15.90 12.68
C GLN A 342 -5.78 16.44 11.94
N GLY A 343 -6.99 16.02 12.31
CA GLY A 343 -8.22 16.56 11.75
C GLY A 343 -8.64 15.98 10.40
N GLY A 344 -8.03 14.89 9.94
CA GLY A 344 -8.41 14.21 8.69
C GLY A 344 -9.74 13.46 8.78
N GLY A 345 -10.18 13.14 9.99
CA GLY A 345 -11.40 12.38 10.26
C GLY A 345 -11.33 10.93 9.75
N ASP A 346 -12.45 10.24 9.77
CA ASP A 346 -12.60 8.91 9.18
C ASP A 346 -12.75 9.03 7.66
N VAL A 347 -11.65 8.81 6.95
CA VAL A 347 -11.58 8.94 5.48
C VAL A 347 -12.42 7.87 4.80
N ALA A 348 -12.38 6.64 5.29
CA ALA A 348 -13.12 5.53 4.72
C ALA A 348 -14.64 5.75 4.83
N ASP A 349 -15.14 6.06 6.02
CA ASP A 349 -16.56 6.33 6.25
C ASP A 349 -17.06 7.48 5.35
N ARG A 350 -16.28 8.57 5.25
CA ARG A 350 -16.62 9.70 4.38
C ARG A 350 -16.71 9.29 2.91
N ASN A 351 -15.76 8.52 2.41
CA ASN A 351 -15.73 8.06 1.02
C ASN A 351 -16.95 7.18 0.72
N TYR A 352 -17.31 6.25 1.60
CA TYR A 352 -18.49 5.39 1.40
C TYR A 352 -19.81 6.16 1.44
N LYS A 353 -19.92 7.17 2.29
CA LYS A 353 -21.10 8.07 2.28
C LYS A 353 -21.18 8.88 1.00
N MET A 354 -20.05 9.30 0.44
CA MET A 354 -20.02 9.97 -0.86
C MET A 354 -20.41 9.03 -2.01
N LEU A 355 -19.96 7.76 -1.99
CA LEU A 355 -20.41 6.74 -2.93
C LEU A 355 -21.92 6.49 -2.83
N ALA A 356 -22.45 6.34 -1.62
CA ALA A 356 -23.89 6.24 -1.44
C ALA A 356 -24.64 7.47 -1.95
N GLY A 357 -24.07 8.67 -1.77
CA GLY A 357 -24.58 9.91 -2.34
C GLY A 357 -24.64 9.90 -3.87
N LEU A 358 -23.64 9.30 -4.55
CA LEU A 358 -23.69 9.07 -5.98
C LEU A 358 -24.87 8.16 -6.34
N GLY A 359 -25.09 7.06 -5.62
CA GLY A 359 -26.25 6.18 -5.83
C GLY A 359 -27.59 6.90 -5.72
N VAL A 360 -27.69 7.86 -4.78
CA VAL A 360 -28.90 8.71 -4.67
C VAL A 360 -29.06 9.61 -5.90
N VAL A 361 -27.99 10.24 -6.39
CA VAL A 361 -28.02 11.09 -7.58
C VAL A 361 -28.42 10.29 -8.81
N ARG A 362 -27.95 9.04 -8.92
CA ARG A 362 -28.30 8.12 -10.01
C ARG A 362 -29.71 7.52 -9.89
N GLY A 363 -30.41 7.78 -8.78
CA GLY A 363 -31.75 7.23 -8.53
C GLY A 363 -31.77 5.75 -8.18
N GLU A 364 -30.63 5.18 -7.76
CA GLU A 364 -30.47 3.77 -7.37
C GLU A 364 -30.64 3.57 -5.85
N LEU A 365 -30.54 4.64 -5.07
CA LEU A 365 -30.67 4.64 -3.60
C LEU A 365 -31.54 5.81 -3.15
N GLU A 366 -32.20 5.64 -2.01
CA GLU A 366 -32.82 6.74 -1.30
C GLU A 366 -31.85 7.38 -0.31
N ARG A 367 -32.06 8.65 0.08
CA ARG A 367 -31.19 9.32 1.07
C ARG A 367 -31.13 8.60 2.41
N ALA A 368 -32.21 7.92 2.79
CA ALA A 368 -32.28 7.14 4.02
C ALA A 368 -31.34 5.91 4.00
N ASP A 369 -30.98 5.42 2.83
CA ASP A 369 -30.14 4.23 2.64
C ASP A 369 -28.65 4.50 2.79
N ILE A 370 -28.22 5.77 2.78
CA ILE A 370 -26.81 6.16 2.81
C ILE A 370 -26.02 5.44 3.93
N PRO A 371 -26.47 5.44 5.22
CA PRO A 371 -25.71 4.78 6.28
C PRO A 371 -25.65 3.26 6.10
N THR A 372 -26.76 2.66 5.66
CA THR A 372 -26.85 1.21 5.45
C THR A 372 -25.96 0.79 4.29
N PHE A 373 -26.02 1.49 3.16
CA PHE A 373 -25.18 1.24 2.00
C PHE A 373 -23.70 1.38 2.35
N ALA A 374 -23.30 2.47 3.01
CA ALA A 374 -21.91 2.68 3.42
C ALA A 374 -21.37 1.52 4.29
N ARG A 375 -22.21 0.91 5.13
CA ARG A 375 -21.84 -0.22 5.98
C ARG A 375 -21.88 -1.56 5.23
N SER A 376 -22.87 -1.79 4.36
CA SER A 376 -23.04 -3.08 3.66
C SER A 376 -22.08 -3.24 2.47
N HIS A 377 -21.78 -2.15 1.75
CA HIS A 377 -20.92 -2.15 0.56
C HIS A 377 -19.54 -1.53 0.80
N GLY A 378 -19.28 -0.97 1.98
CA GLY A 378 -18.01 -0.40 2.37
C GLY A 378 -17.19 -1.28 3.31
N LEU A 379 -16.05 -0.72 3.73
CA LEU A 379 -15.09 -1.31 4.66
C LEU A 379 -14.73 -0.28 5.75
N PRO A 380 -14.42 -0.70 6.98
CA PRO A 380 -13.75 0.19 7.91
C PRO A 380 -12.36 0.55 7.39
N GLY A 381 -11.82 1.67 7.80
CA GLY A 381 -10.41 1.96 7.58
C GLY A 381 -9.53 1.02 8.41
N PHE A 382 -8.51 0.42 7.79
CA PHE A 382 -7.60 -0.53 8.45
C PHE A 382 -6.16 -0.50 7.94
N SER A 383 -5.80 0.40 7.02
CA SER A 383 -4.39 0.54 6.65
C SER A 383 -3.61 1.20 7.79
N PRO A 384 -2.60 0.50 8.37
CA PRO A 384 -1.83 0.99 9.52
C PRO A 384 -0.73 1.97 9.11
N THR A 385 -0.62 2.32 7.85
CA THR A 385 0.38 3.24 7.31
C THR A 385 -0.21 4.10 6.19
N GLN A 386 0.60 4.98 5.63
CA GLN A 386 0.23 5.93 4.59
C GLN A 386 0.79 5.52 3.22
N GLY A 387 0.48 6.32 2.19
CA GLY A 387 1.02 6.14 0.85
C GLY A 387 0.22 5.14 0.02
N HIS A 388 0.92 4.37 -0.81
CA HIS A 388 0.32 3.42 -1.74
C HIS A 388 -0.52 2.33 -1.05
N ILE A 389 -0.14 1.92 0.15
CA ILE A 389 -0.84 0.90 0.91
C ILE A 389 -2.20 1.36 1.44
N ALA A 390 -2.40 2.67 1.62
CA ALA A 390 -3.66 3.20 2.14
C ALA A 390 -4.75 3.34 1.08
N SER A 391 -4.46 3.04 -0.18
CA SER A 391 -5.45 2.96 -1.26
C SER A 391 -6.37 1.74 -1.12
N ALA A 392 -7.09 1.36 -2.16
CA ALA A 392 -8.00 0.21 -2.15
C ALA A 392 -7.31 -1.16 -2.01
N VAL A 393 -6.01 -1.27 -2.28
CA VAL A 393 -5.31 -2.54 -2.47
C VAL A 393 -5.16 -3.44 -1.24
N PRO A 394 -5.16 -2.97 0.01
CA PRO A 394 -5.19 -3.88 1.16
C PRO A 394 -6.43 -4.78 1.22
N TRP A 395 -7.49 -4.42 0.52
CA TRP A 395 -8.66 -5.26 0.36
C TRP A 395 -8.43 -6.45 -0.59
N LEU A 396 -7.48 -6.37 -1.52
CA LEU A 396 -7.32 -7.35 -2.59
C LEU A 396 -7.11 -8.79 -2.12
N PRO A 397 -6.23 -9.11 -1.14
CA PRO A 397 -6.10 -10.49 -0.64
C PRO A 397 -7.40 -11.03 -0.03
N HIS A 398 -8.11 -10.20 0.73
CA HIS A 398 -9.42 -10.54 1.29
C HIS A 398 -10.47 -10.80 0.20
N ALA A 399 -10.49 -9.95 -0.83
CA ALA A 399 -11.40 -10.11 -1.95
C ALA A 399 -11.17 -11.44 -2.67
N LEU A 400 -9.89 -11.74 -3.01
CA LEU A 400 -9.53 -12.98 -3.70
C LEU A 400 -9.95 -14.23 -2.90
N THR A 401 -9.75 -14.23 -1.59
CA THR A 401 -10.17 -15.33 -0.72
C THR A 401 -11.68 -15.51 -0.77
N ARG A 402 -12.45 -14.46 -0.52
CA ARG A 402 -13.91 -14.51 -0.50
C ARG A 402 -14.52 -14.83 -1.87
N MET A 403 -13.89 -14.36 -2.96
CA MET A 403 -14.36 -14.69 -4.33
C MET A 403 -14.16 -16.17 -4.64
N ARG A 404 -13.05 -16.77 -4.20
CA ARG A 404 -12.81 -18.22 -4.35
C ARG A 404 -13.74 -19.07 -3.49
N GLU A 405 -14.16 -18.56 -2.34
CA GLU A 405 -15.14 -19.19 -1.45
C GLU A 405 -16.58 -19.03 -1.95
N GLY A 406 -16.82 -18.16 -2.93
CA GLY A 406 -18.16 -17.87 -3.46
C GLY A 406 -18.96 -16.86 -2.63
N ASP A 407 -18.33 -16.20 -1.65
CA ASP A 407 -18.96 -15.23 -0.77
C ASP A 407 -18.92 -13.80 -1.32
N LEU A 408 -18.23 -13.58 -2.42
CA LEU A 408 -18.06 -12.28 -3.07
C LEU A 408 -18.02 -12.49 -4.58
N HIS A 409 -18.87 -11.80 -5.33
CA HIS A 409 -18.94 -11.94 -6.78
C HIS A 409 -18.35 -10.75 -7.53
N ARG A 410 -18.51 -9.55 -6.99
CA ARG A 410 -18.02 -8.33 -7.63
C ARG A 410 -17.47 -7.36 -6.60
N THR A 411 -16.27 -6.86 -6.86
CA THR A 411 -15.67 -5.80 -6.06
C THR A 411 -15.00 -4.76 -6.93
N MET A 412 -15.08 -3.49 -6.52
CA MET A 412 -14.45 -2.39 -7.24
C MET A 412 -13.36 -1.76 -6.37
N LEU A 413 -12.14 -1.70 -6.92
CA LEU A 413 -11.01 -1.00 -6.31
C LEU A 413 -10.97 0.42 -6.90
N ILE A 414 -11.07 1.42 -6.03
CA ILE A 414 -11.10 2.84 -6.41
C ILE A 414 -9.93 3.53 -5.73
N ALA A 415 -8.99 4.08 -6.50
CA ALA A 415 -7.83 4.77 -5.98
C ALA A 415 -7.74 6.18 -6.55
N LYS A 416 -7.38 7.13 -5.70
CA LYS A 416 -7.13 8.52 -6.06
C LYS A 416 -5.81 8.98 -5.49
N GLY A 417 -5.02 9.69 -6.29
CA GLY A 417 -3.87 10.44 -5.82
C GLY A 417 -4.30 11.62 -4.93
N SER A 418 -3.40 12.12 -4.13
CA SER A 418 -3.66 13.27 -3.28
C SER A 418 -3.15 14.56 -3.94
N LEU A 419 -4.04 15.54 -4.10
CA LEU A 419 -3.66 16.89 -4.56
C LEU A 419 -2.57 17.52 -3.67
N PHE A 420 -2.54 17.17 -2.39
CA PHE A 420 -1.51 17.59 -1.45
C PHE A 420 -0.10 17.21 -1.91
N LEU A 421 0.07 16.07 -2.57
CA LEU A 421 1.35 15.59 -3.08
C LEU A 421 1.68 16.17 -4.47
N GLY A 422 0.68 16.59 -5.24
CA GLY A 422 0.84 17.18 -6.57
C GLY A 422 1.22 18.66 -6.59
N ARG A 423 2.05 19.13 -5.69
CA ARG A 423 2.32 20.58 -5.45
C ARG A 423 2.86 21.33 -6.67
N LEU A 424 3.67 20.69 -7.50
CA LEU A 424 4.26 21.34 -8.68
C LEU A 424 3.26 21.50 -9.81
N THR A 425 2.58 20.42 -10.15
CA THR A 425 1.65 20.36 -11.28
C THR A 425 0.23 20.75 -10.91
N ARG A 426 -0.14 20.66 -9.63
CA ARG A 426 -1.49 20.78 -9.10
C ARG A 426 -2.48 19.78 -9.72
N LEU A 427 -1.95 18.72 -10.28
CA LEU A 427 -2.73 17.64 -10.88
C LEU A 427 -2.42 16.32 -10.18
N TRP A 428 -3.44 15.50 -10.06
CA TRP A 428 -3.38 14.13 -9.58
C TRP A 428 -4.41 13.32 -10.36
N ASP A 429 -4.25 12.02 -10.38
CA ASP A 429 -5.13 11.13 -11.14
C ASP A 429 -5.91 10.19 -10.23
N GLY A 430 -6.97 9.62 -10.77
CA GLY A 430 -7.75 8.57 -10.18
C GLY A 430 -8.03 7.46 -11.19
N VAL A 431 -8.16 6.26 -10.66
CA VAL A 431 -8.42 5.06 -11.45
C VAL A 431 -9.27 4.08 -10.64
N SER A 432 -10.12 3.33 -11.29
CA SER A 432 -10.80 2.20 -10.68
C SER A 432 -10.78 0.98 -11.58
N VAL A 433 -10.80 -0.20 -10.97
CA VAL A 433 -10.93 -1.48 -11.66
C VAL A 433 -11.94 -2.35 -10.92
N THR A 434 -12.66 -3.18 -11.66
CA THR A 434 -13.61 -4.14 -11.11
C THR A 434 -13.07 -5.55 -11.26
N LEU A 435 -13.21 -6.35 -10.20
CA LEU A 435 -12.97 -7.79 -10.24
C LEU A 435 -14.31 -8.53 -10.15
N GLU A 436 -14.42 -9.61 -10.94
CA GLU A 436 -15.59 -10.49 -11.00
C GLU A 436 -15.19 -11.96 -11.00
N THR A 437 -16.06 -12.82 -10.43
CA THR A 437 -15.92 -14.29 -10.50
C THR A 437 -16.54 -14.86 -11.76
#